data_40f27ff97cce4d11cb94c5fe0e5365fd
#
_entry.id   40f27ff97cce4d11cb94c5fe0e5365fd
#
_cell.length_a   1.000
_cell.length_b   1.000
_cell.length_c   1.000
_cell.angle_alpha   90.00
_cell.angle_beta   90.00
_cell.angle_gamma   90.00
#
_symmetry.space_group_name_H-M   'P 1'
#
loop_
_entity.id
_entity.type
_entity.pdbx_description
1 polymer ?
#
loop_
_entity_poly.entity_id
_entity_poly.type
_entity_poly.pdbx_seq_one_letter_code
_entity_poly.pdbx_strand_id
1 'polypeptide(L)'
;MSHKKTYKPQHKAPAKQTPTKAMKPKKQFCWNPFRKFSGYLLLFVFCTFIYGDVFVRAQQDAFVVSDATSMKFLTDTPFGHLFWFGRYLMVVFKSKWVGGLILSALLTAIACQLDAIFRIPARWRGIAFLLPIAIMAYIVELGTNLYYKAEPSRLMLITFFTLVVLVVVAQIVRFLRRGKEQSETSNKGLRIGLLLAVAGFAGLYADAMYRHQNDILGAKMQNKMMEQDWEGMIDDAMSARRPTRTVAAYHAIALLRTDQLLDRLFEIPYDYPDAGLKKMDGSEEYGLLQADCDFATGLVQPAYHYAFERIVMDGPTTRNRKRCAL
;
A
#
# COMPACT_ATOMS: atom_id res chain seq x y z
N MET A 1 -78.92 -29.42 -68.68
CA MET A 1 -78.40 -28.02 -68.65
C MET A 1 -77.72 -27.80 -67.34
N SER A 2 -76.40 -27.76 -67.32
CA SER A 2 -75.56 -27.68 -66.11
C SER A 2 -74.85 -26.33 -66.05
N HIS A 3 -75.20 -25.53 -65.05
CA HIS A 3 -74.53 -24.23 -64.80
C HIS A 3 -73.24 -24.43 -63.93
N LYS A 4 -72.11 -24.32 -64.60
CA LYS A 4 -70.80 -24.19 -63.87
C LYS A 4 -70.70 -22.79 -63.29
N LYS A 5 -70.63 -22.66 -61.97
CA LYS A 5 -70.23 -21.45 -61.24
C LYS A 5 -68.72 -21.37 -61.17
N THR A 6 -68.13 -20.35 -61.84
CA THR A 6 -66.72 -20.01 -61.84
C THR A 6 -66.35 -19.26 -60.55
N TYR A 7 -65.46 -19.83 -59.76
CA TYR A 7 -64.95 -19.23 -58.51
C TYR A 7 -63.77 -18.29 -58.86
N LYS A 8 -63.89 -16.99 -58.54
CA LYS A 8 -62.79 -16.03 -58.63
C LYS A 8 -62.03 -16.02 -57.33
N PRO A 9 -60.66 -16.16 -57.29
CA PRO A 9 -59.90 -16.01 -56.09
C PRO A 9 -59.81 -14.53 -55.66
N GLN A 10 -60.18 -14.19 -54.42
CA GLN A 10 -60.00 -12.88 -53.84
C GLN A 10 -58.50 -12.73 -53.44
N HIS A 11 -57.81 -11.80 -54.07
CA HIS A 11 -56.52 -11.31 -53.65
C HIS A 11 -56.65 -10.59 -52.30
N LYS A 12 -56.14 -11.22 -51.21
CA LYS A 12 -55.95 -10.56 -49.93
C LYS A 12 -54.83 -9.54 -50.06
N ALA A 13 -55.13 -8.27 -49.83
CA ALA A 13 -54.16 -7.20 -49.73
C ALA A 13 -53.13 -7.48 -48.60
N PRO A 14 -51.84 -7.13 -48.78
CA PRO A 14 -50.85 -7.35 -47.73
C PRO A 14 -51.10 -6.43 -46.52
N ALA A 15 -51.20 -7.04 -45.35
CA ALA A 15 -51.37 -6.33 -44.09
C ALA A 15 -50.22 -5.33 -43.88
N LYS A 16 -50.56 -4.05 -43.71
CA LYS A 16 -49.62 -2.99 -43.32
C LYS A 16 -48.95 -3.39 -42.01
N GLN A 17 -47.65 -3.73 -42.10
CA GLN A 17 -46.82 -3.89 -40.93
C GLN A 17 -46.67 -2.53 -40.25
N THR A 18 -47.30 -2.40 -39.08
CA THR A 18 -47.10 -1.29 -38.16
C THR A 18 -45.62 -1.23 -37.78
N PRO A 19 -44.93 -0.09 -37.89
CA PRO A 19 -43.52 -0.01 -37.49
C PRO A 19 -43.41 -0.26 -35.98
N THR A 20 -42.81 -1.39 -35.60
CA THR A 20 -42.45 -1.72 -34.23
C THR A 20 -41.55 -0.61 -33.73
N LYS A 21 -42.03 0.24 -32.82
CA LYS A 21 -41.24 1.25 -32.14
C LYS A 21 -40.01 0.54 -31.59
N ALA A 22 -38.85 0.81 -32.15
CA ALA A 22 -37.55 0.37 -31.62
C ALA A 22 -37.51 0.84 -30.17
N MET A 23 -37.64 -0.08 -29.22
CA MET A 23 -37.46 0.18 -27.80
C MET A 23 -36.03 0.69 -27.62
N LYS A 24 -35.89 1.97 -27.31
CA LYS A 24 -34.58 2.56 -26.94
C LYS A 24 -33.98 1.67 -25.84
N PRO A 25 -32.72 1.23 -26.01
CA PRO A 25 -32.10 0.39 -24.99
C PRO A 25 -32.14 1.17 -23.66
N LYS A 26 -32.80 0.61 -22.66
CA LYS A 26 -32.77 1.13 -21.28
C LYS A 26 -31.30 1.26 -20.94
N LYS A 27 -30.82 2.50 -20.70
CA LYS A 27 -29.48 2.75 -20.16
C LYS A 27 -29.37 1.93 -18.89
N GLN A 28 -28.77 0.74 -18.98
CA GLN A 28 -28.42 -0.04 -17.81
C GLN A 28 -27.42 0.82 -17.04
N PHE A 29 -27.85 1.27 -15.86
CA PHE A 29 -27.01 1.99 -14.91
C PHE A 29 -25.81 1.11 -14.61
N CYS A 30 -24.65 1.48 -15.21
CA CYS A 30 -23.43 0.70 -15.10
C CYS A 30 -22.91 0.76 -13.68
N TRP A 31 -23.23 -0.21 -12.85
CA TRP A 31 -22.67 -0.42 -11.50
C TRP A 31 -21.15 -0.69 -11.49
N ASN A 32 -20.54 -0.80 -12.66
CA ASN A 32 -19.12 -1.07 -12.83
C ASN A 32 -18.17 -0.01 -12.20
N PRO A 33 -18.40 1.32 -12.34
CA PRO A 33 -17.53 2.31 -11.73
C PRO A 33 -17.60 2.29 -10.20
N PHE A 34 -18.76 2.08 -9.61
CA PHE A 34 -18.93 2.09 -8.16
C PHE A 34 -18.15 0.98 -7.44
N ARG A 35 -18.07 -0.22 -8.03
CA ARG A 35 -17.29 -1.33 -7.45
C ARG A 35 -15.79 -1.13 -7.53
N LYS A 36 -15.32 -0.55 -8.63
CA LYS A 36 -13.91 -0.18 -8.76
C LYS A 36 -13.56 0.92 -7.77
N PHE A 37 -14.48 1.86 -7.58
CA PHE A 37 -14.34 2.94 -6.61
C PHE A 37 -14.33 2.42 -5.17
N SER A 38 -15.18 1.45 -4.80
CA SER A 38 -15.17 0.87 -3.44
C SER A 38 -13.87 0.12 -3.13
N GLY A 39 -13.34 -0.64 -4.09
CA GLY A 39 -12.04 -1.30 -3.94
C GLY A 39 -10.88 -0.31 -3.84
N TYR A 40 -10.92 0.75 -4.65
CA TYR A 40 -9.98 1.86 -4.55
C TYR A 40 -10.05 2.54 -3.18
N LEU A 41 -11.24 2.83 -2.68
CA LEU A 41 -11.44 3.47 -1.37
C LEU A 41 -10.88 2.61 -0.23
N LEU A 42 -11.10 1.30 -0.25
CA LEU A 42 -10.55 0.38 0.75
C LEU A 42 -9.01 0.37 0.72
N LEU A 43 -8.42 0.29 -0.47
CA LEU A 43 -6.96 0.39 -0.64
C LEU A 43 -6.44 1.75 -0.17
N PHE A 44 -7.13 2.83 -0.51
CA PHE A 44 -6.75 4.18 -0.10
C PHE A 44 -6.77 4.33 1.44
N VAL A 45 -7.84 3.87 2.09
CA VAL A 45 -7.94 3.88 3.55
C VAL A 45 -6.81 3.07 4.18
N PHE A 46 -6.53 1.88 3.67
CA PHE A 46 -5.43 1.06 4.16
C PHE A 46 -4.06 1.73 3.98
N CYS A 47 -3.76 2.20 2.77
CA CYS A 47 -2.47 2.81 2.44
C CYS A 47 -2.22 4.15 3.14
N THR A 48 -3.29 4.88 3.53
CA THR A 48 -3.16 6.22 4.12
C THR A 48 -3.25 6.19 5.64
N PHE A 49 -4.27 5.50 6.18
CA PHE A 49 -4.56 5.56 7.61
C PHE A 49 -3.92 4.44 8.42
N ILE A 50 -3.76 3.24 7.81
CA ILE A 50 -3.23 2.09 8.54
C ILE A 50 -1.71 2.00 8.35
N TYR A 51 -1.27 2.06 7.09
CA TYR A 51 0.12 1.81 6.76
C TYR A 51 0.89 3.06 6.26
N GLY A 52 0.23 4.22 6.23
CA GLY A 52 0.78 5.48 5.69
C GLY A 52 2.04 5.96 6.41
N ASP A 53 2.10 5.82 7.73
CA ASP A 53 3.24 6.25 8.53
C ASP A 53 4.49 5.40 8.27
N VAL A 54 4.32 4.10 7.96
CA VAL A 54 5.42 3.22 7.53
C VAL A 54 5.99 3.68 6.18
N PHE A 55 5.13 4.08 5.24
CA PHE A 55 5.60 4.63 3.96
C PHE A 55 6.33 5.96 4.12
N VAL A 56 5.84 6.85 4.99
CA VAL A 56 6.54 8.13 5.30
C VAL A 56 7.93 7.84 5.87
N ARG A 57 8.02 6.89 6.80
CA ARG A 57 9.29 6.43 7.34
C ARG A 57 10.20 5.86 6.25
N ALA A 58 9.71 4.95 5.42
CA ALA A 58 10.45 4.38 4.30
C ALA A 58 10.96 5.46 3.33
N GLN A 59 10.19 6.53 3.12
CA GLN A 59 10.63 7.69 2.33
C GLN A 59 11.77 8.45 3.02
N GLN A 60 11.73 8.59 4.35
CA GLN A 60 12.82 9.23 5.09
C GLN A 60 14.12 8.42 5.03
N ASP A 61 14.03 7.10 4.96
CA ASP A 61 15.16 6.20 4.79
C ASP A 61 15.63 6.13 3.32
N ALA A 62 14.76 6.49 2.37
CA ALA A 62 15.06 6.58 0.94
C ALA A 62 15.67 7.93 0.57
N PHE A 63 16.95 8.15 0.92
CA PHE A 63 17.67 9.35 0.49
C PHE A 63 17.83 9.39 -1.02
N VAL A 64 17.46 10.52 -1.63
CA VAL A 64 17.52 10.76 -3.07
C VAL A 64 18.14 12.11 -3.38
N VAL A 65 19.12 12.10 -4.28
CA VAL A 65 19.74 13.30 -4.87
C VAL A 65 19.90 13.07 -6.37
N SER A 66 19.79 14.13 -7.14
CA SER A 66 19.97 14.06 -8.61
C SER A 66 21.42 13.86 -9.02
N ASP A 67 22.38 14.20 -8.15
CA ASP A 67 23.79 14.04 -8.42
C ASP A 67 24.24 12.58 -8.32
N ALA A 68 24.79 12.05 -9.43
CA ALA A 68 25.24 10.67 -9.52
C ALA A 68 26.40 10.37 -8.56
N THR A 69 27.27 11.34 -8.30
CA THR A 69 28.41 11.16 -7.39
C THR A 69 27.94 10.92 -5.96
N SER A 70 26.96 11.69 -5.50
CA SER A 70 26.36 11.52 -4.18
C SER A 70 25.57 10.22 -4.02
N MET A 71 25.15 9.60 -5.13
CA MET A 71 24.40 8.34 -5.14
C MET A 71 25.27 7.12 -5.48
N LYS A 72 26.60 7.31 -5.62
CA LYS A 72 27.53 6.24 -6.01
C LYS A 72 27.47 5.03 -5.08
N PHE A 73 27.30 5.25 -3.78
CA PHE A 73 27.13 4.17 -2.79
C PHE A 73 25.96 3.22 -3.13
N LEU A 74 24.94 3.71 -3.82
CA LEU A 74 23.78 2.91 -4.24
C LEU A 74 24.01 2.34 -5.66
N THR A 75 24.47 3.16 -6.60
CA THR A 75 24.62 2.77 -8.01
C THR A 75 25.70 1.71 -8.22
N ASP A 76 26.71 1.65 -7.36
CA ASP A 76 27.77 0.62 -7.40
C ASP A 76 27.26 -0.76 -6.91
N THR A 77 26.04 -0.86 -6.36
CA THR A 77 25.45 -2.13 -5.96
C THR A 77 24.70 -2.81 -7.12
N PRO A 78 24.53 -4.15 -7.09
CA PRO A 78 23.66 -4.83 -8.06
C PRO A 78 22.26 -4.23 -8.10
N PHE A 79 21.77 -3.90 -9.28
CA PHE A 79 20.49 -3.21 -9.49
C PHE A 79 20.40 -1.78 -8.91
N GLY A 80 21.53 -1.14 -8.58
CA GLY A 80 21.56 0.17 -7.93
C GLY A 80 20.81 1.27 -8.69
N HIS A 81 20.94 1.32 -10.03
CA HIS A 81 20.17 2.26 -10.85
C HIS A 81 18.66 2.04 -10.74
N LEU A 82 18.21 0.78 -10.61
CA LEU A 82 16.81 0.45 -10.40
C LEU A 82 16.34 0.94 -9.04
N PHE A 83 17.13 0.73 -8.00
CA PHE A 83 16.84 1.24 -6.66
C PHE A 83 16.85 2.76 -6.61
N TRP A 84 17.76 3.40 -7.30
CA TRP A 84 17.77 4.86 -7.44
C TRP A 84 16.47 5.37 -8.06
N PHE A 85 16.03 4.77 -9.17
CA PHE A 85 14.72 5.08 -9.75
C PHE A 85 13.58 4.85 -8.75
N GLY A 86 13.61 3.73 -8.03
CA GLY A 86 12.61 3.41 -6.99
C GLY A 86 12.57 4.43 -5.85
N ARG A 87 13.71 4.99 -5.45
CA ARG A 87 13.78 6.05 -4.45
C ARG A 87 13.09 7.34 -4.93
N TYR A 88 13.19 7.67 -6.22
CA TYR A 88 12.39 8.77 -6.80
C TYR A 88 10.88 8.51 -6.70
N LEU A 89 10.45 7.27 -6.93
CA LEU A 89 9.04 6.92 -6.75
C LEU A 89 8.58 7.06 -5.29
N MET A 90 9.47 6.83 -4.33
CA MET A 90 9.16 6.99 -2.91
C MET A 90 8.95 8.45 -2.48
N VAL A 91 9.42 9.45 -3.25
CA VAL A 91 9.25 10.87 -2.92
C VAL A 91 7.78 11.28 -2.76
N VAL A 92 6.86 10.58 -3.42
CA VAL A 92 5.41 10.83 -3.28
C VAL A 92 4.91 10.64 -1.85
N PHE A 93 5.61 9.84 -1.04
CA PHE A 93 5.31 9.60 0.37
C PHE A 93 5.87 10.66 1.32
N LYS A 94 6.40 11.78 0.81
CA LYS A 94 6.64 12.97 1.64
C LYS A 94 5.36 13.43 2.34
N SER A 95 4.20 13.14 1.74
CA SER A 95 2.87 13.24 2.36
C SER A 95 2.17 11.90 2.28
N LYS A 96 1.71 11.35 3.43
CA LYS A 96 0.98 10.09 3.48
C LYS A 96 -0.30 10.10 2.64
N TRP A 97 -0.93 11.26 2.49
CA TRP A 97 -2.14 11.43 1.69
C TRP A 97 -1.87 11.27 0.19
N VAL A 98 -0.86 11.96 -0.31
CA VAL A 98 -0.49 11.92 -1.73
C VAL A 98 0.06 10.54 -2.08
N GLY A 99 0.94 10.00 -1.26
CA GLY A 99 1.50 8.67 -1.45
C GLY A 99 0.44 7.57 -1.42
N GLY A 100 -0.47 7.61 -0.42
CA GLY A 100 -1.58 6.67 -0.30
C GLY A 100 -2.54 6.74 -1.50
N LEU A 101 -2.84 7.95 -2.01
CA LEU A 101 -3.67 8.15 -3.19
C LEU A 101 -3.01 7.55 -4.44
N ILE A 102 -1.72 7.82 -4.66
CA ILE A 102 -1.00 7.32 -5.84
C ILE A 102 -0.86 5.80 -5.78
N LEU A 103 -0.45 5.23 -4.64
CA LEU A 103 -0.28 3.79 -4.49
C LEU A 103 -1.61 3.04 -4.66
N SER A 104 -2.70 3.53 -4.04
CA SER A 104 -4.02 2.92 -4.21
C SER A 104 -4.53 3.01 -5.66
N ALA A 105 -4.21 4.09 -6.39
CA ALA A 105 -4.51 4.22 -7.80
C ALA A 105 -3.73 3.19 -8.65
N LEU A 106 -2.43 3.00 -8.39
CA LEU A 106 -1.59 1.99 -9.06
C LEU A 106 -2.12 0.57 -8.80
N LEU A 107 -2.43 0.24 -7.55
CA LEU A 107 -2.99 -1.07 -7.17
C LEU A 107 -4.36 -1.32 -7.82
N THR A 108 -5.20 -0.29 -7.89
CA THR A 108 -6.50 -0.39 -8.59
C THR A 108 -6.31 -0.54 -10.10
N ALA A 109 -5.32 0.13 -10.68
CA ALA A 109 -4.96 -0.04 -12.10
C ALA A 109 -4.52 -1.49 -12.38
N ILE A 110 -3.76 -2.13 -11.47
CA ILE A 110 -3.42 -3.56 -11.55
C ILE A 110 -4.69 -4.41 -11.61
N ALA A 111 -5.66 -4.20 -10.71
CA ALA A 111 -6.94 -4.92 -10.73
C ALA A 111 -7.71 -4.70 -12.04
N CYS A 112 -7.69 -3.47 -12.59
CA CYS A 112 -8.32 -3.16 -13.87
C CYS A 112 -7.64 -3.87 -15.05
N GLN A 113 -6.31 -3.98 -15.06
CA GLN A 113 -5.60 -4.71 -16.12
C GLN A 113 -5.87 -6.22 -16.04
N LEU A 114 -5.94 -6.80 -14.86
CA LEU A 114 -6.34 -8.20 -14.68
C LEU A 114 -7.75 -8.47 -15.20
N ASP A 115 -8.72 -7.59 -14.86
CA ASP A 115 -10.09 -7.70 -15.38
C ASP A 115 -10.10 -7.64 -16.93
N ALA A 116 -9.27 -6.78 -17.53
CA ALA A 116 -9.15 -6.65 -18.99
C ALA A 116 -8.46 -7.85 -19.65
N ILE A 117 -7.41 -8.44 -19.02
CA ILE A 117 -6.69 -9.61 -19.54
C ILE A 117 -7.58 -10.85 -19.50
N PHE A 118 -8.16 -11.15 -18.34
CA PHE A 118 -8.91 -12.39 -18.11
C PHE A 118 -10.38 -12.28 -18.49
N ARG A 119 -10.90 -11.07 -18.79
CA ARG A 119 -12.33 -10.80 -19.06
C ARG A 119 -13.20 -11.44 -17.96
N ILE A 120 -12.88 -11.18 -16.71
CA ILE A 120 -13.48 -11.84 -15.56
C ILE A 120 -15.00 -11.59 -15.57
N PRO A 121 -15.84 -12.64 -15.51
CA PRO A 121 -17.29 -12.49 -15.47
C PRO A 121 -17.72 -11.60 -14.30
N ALA A 122 -18.80 -10.85 -14.47
CA ALA A 122 -19.26 -9.88 -13.47
C ALA A 122 -19.44 -10.47 -12.04
N ARG A 123 -19.74 -11.76 -11.97
CA ARG A 123 -19.85 -12.54 -10.72
C ARG A 123 -18.52 -12.64 -9.96
N TRP A 124 -17.38 -12.74 -10.68
CA TRP A 124 -16.05 -13.03 -10.14
C TRP A 124 -15.11 -11.83 -10.16
N ARG A 125 -15.56 -10.67 -10.61
CA ARG A 125 -14.68 -9.48 -10.79
C ARG A 125 -13.92 -9.05 -9.55
N GLY A 126 -14.43 -9.32 -8.36
CA GLY A 126 -13.71 -9.05 -7.11
C GLY A 126 -12.40 -9.81 -6.97
N ILE A 127 -12.22 -10.96 -7.66
CA ILE A 127 -10.97 -11.73 -7.68
C ILE A 127 -9.81 -10.90 -8.23
N ALA A 128 -10.08 -9.94 -9.13
CA ALA A 128 -9.04 -9.06 -9.65
C ALA A 128 -8.33 -8.25 -8.54
N PHE A 129 -8.97 -8.03 -7.39
CA PHE A 129 -8.37 -7.35 -6.24
C PHE A 129 -7.47 -8.25 -5.40
N LEU A 130 -7.49 -9.57 -5.58
CA LEU A 130 -6.63 -10.48 -4.79
C LEU A 130 -5.14 -10.23 -5.06
N LEU A 131 -4.75 -9.92 -6.30
CA LEU A 131 -3.35 -9.60 -6.60
C LEU A 131 -2.91 -8.28 -5.95
N PRO A 132 -3.64 -7.14 -6.06
CA PRO A 132 -3.36 -5.94 -5.27
C PRO A 132 -3.27 -6.20 -3.76
N ILE A 133 -4.16 -7.02 -3.20
CA ILE A 133 -4.13 -7.39 -1.77
C ILE A 133 -2.87 -8.19 -1.45
N ALA A 134 -2.49 -9.15 -2.29
CA ALA A 134 -1.27 -9.94 -2.12
C ALA A 134 0.00 -9.06 -2.22
N ILE A 135 0.02 -8.08 -3.14
CA ILE A 135 1.11 -7.11 -3.23
C ILE A 135 1.17 -6.28 -1.95
N MET A 136 0.03 -5.83 -1.42
CA MET A 136 0.01 -5.08 -0.15
C MET A 136 0.45 -5.95 1.03
N ALA A 137 0.06 -7.22 1.11
CA ALA A 137 0.53 -8.13 2.14
C ALA A 137 2.06 -8.30 2.07
N TYR A 138 2.61 -8.44 0.87
CA TYR A 138 4.06 -8.48 0.66
C TYR A 138 4.75 -7.16 1.05
N ILE A 139 4.13 -6.01 0.76
CA ILE A 139 4.64 -4.69 1.18
C ILE A 139 4.61 -4.57 2.71
N VAL A 140 3.58 -5.06 3.38
CA VAL A 140 3.49 -5.08 4.84
C VAL A 140 4.62 -5.92 5.43
N GLU A 141 4.88 -7.10 4.89
CA GLU A 141 5.99 -7.96 5.31
C GLU A 141 7.37 -7.31 5.04
N LEU A 142 7.54 -6.62 3.90
CA LEU A 142 8.78 -5.87 3.61
C LEU A 142 8.95 -4.67 4.55
N GLY A 143 7.88 -4.02 4.95
CA GLY A 143 7.91 -2.85 5.82
C GLY A 143 8.49 -3.17 7.19
N THR A 144 8.30 -4.38 7.71
CA THR A 144 8.94 -4.85 8.95
C THR A 144 10.46 -4.93 8.79
N ASN A 145 10.92 -5.31 7.60
CA ASN A 145 12.33 -5.46 7.27
C ASN A 145 13.04 -4.13 6.95
N LEU A 146 12.37 -2.99 7.01
CA LEU A 146 13.03 -1.69 6.91
C LEU A 146 14.05 -1.45 8.02
N TYR A 147 13.88 -2.12 9.16
CA TYR A 147 14.88 -2.16 10.24
C TYR A 147 16.09 -3.03 9.88
N TYR A 148 15.97 -3.94 8.91
CA TYR A 148 16.92 -5.00 8.60
C TYR A 148 17.55 -4.85 7.20
N LYS A 149 17.94 -3.64 6.80
CA LYS A 149 18.66 -3.40 5.53
C LYS A 149 17.85 -3.64 4.25
N ALA A 150 16.52 -3.80 4.32
CA ALA A 150 15.73 -3.86 3.12
C ALA A 150 15.73 -2.50 2.42
N GLU A 151 16.08 -2.49 1.13
CA GLU A 151 16.05 -1.27 0.34
C GLU A 151 14.60 -0.72 0.27
N PRO A 152 14.33 0.48 0.83
CA PRO A 152 12.96 0.99 0.97
C PRO A 152 12.25 1.22 -0.36
N SER A 153 13.00 1.42 -1.44
CA SER A 153 12.44 1.60 -2.79
C SER A 153 11.68 0.38 -3.30
N ARG A 154 11.96 -0.82 -2.76
CA ARG A 154 11.24 -2.06 -3.13
C ARG A 154 9.74 -1.96 -2.92
N LEU A 155 9.29 -1.18 -1.93
CA LEU A 155 7.87 -0.99 -1.64
C LEU A 155 7.08 -0.45 -2.85
N MET A 156 7.67 0.50 -3.59
CA MET A 156 7.03 1.06 -4.79
C MET A 156 7.39 0.31 -6.06
N LEU A 157 8.63 -0.18 -6.19
CA LEU A 157 9.11 -0.87 -7.40
C LEU A 157 8.26 -2.09 -7.75
N ILE A 158 7.89 -2.91 -6.75
CA ILE A 158 7.06 -4.09 -6.95
C ILE A 158 5.73 -3.72 -7.59
N THR A 159 5.04 -2.73 -7.04
CA THR A 159 3.75 -2.27 -7.57
C THR A 159 3.91 -1.71 -8.97
N PHE A 160 4.93 -0.87 -9.19
CA PHE A 160 5.19 -0.23 -10.48
C PHE A 160 5.51 -1.27 -11.57
N PHE A 161 6.45 -2.19 -11.32
CA PHE A 161 6.82 -3.20 -12.31
C PHE A 161 5.69 -4.20 -12.57
N THR A 162 4.96 -4.60 -11.55
CA THR A 162 3.77 -5.46 -11.75
C THR A 162 2.76 -4.77 -12.68
N LEU A 163 2.52 -3.47 -12.50
CA LEU A 163 1.63 -2.72 -13.38
C LEU A 163 2.17 -2.66 -14.81
N VAL A 164 3.46 -2.34 -15.00
CA VAL A 164 4.09 -2.27 -16.33
C VAL A 164 3.96 -3.61 -17.06
N VAL A 165 4.31 -4.72 -16.41
CA VAL A 165 4.19 -6.06 -16.99
C VAL A 165 2.74 -6.36 -17.39
N LEU A 166 1.77 -6.07 -16.52
CA LEU A 166 0.36 -6.31 -16.81
C LEU A 166 -0.16 -5.42 -17.95
N VAL A 167 0.30 -4.18 -18.07
CA VAL A 167 -0.05 -3.30 -19.18
C VAL A 167 0.46 -3.88 -20.50
N VAL A 168 1.72 -4.33 -20.55
CA VAL A 168 2.30 -4.97 -21.75
C VAL A 168 1.51 -6.23 -22.13
N VAL A 169 1.26 -7.12 -21.15
CA VAL A 169 0.47 -8.34 -21.38
C VAL A 169 -0.94 -8.00 -21.86
N ALA A 170 -1.59 -6.99 -21.27
CA ALA A 170 -2.92 -6.55 -21.69
C ALA A 170 -2.94 -6.06 -23.14
N GLN A 171 -1.90 -5.33 -23.58
CA GLN A 171 -1.79 -4.88 -24.98
C GLN A 171 -1.61 -6.07 -25.95
N ILE A 172 -0.74 -7.03 -25.61
CA ILE A 172 -0.54 -8.26 -26.39
C ILE A 172 -1.85 -9.02 -26.50
N VAL A 173 -2.56 -9.23 -25.37
CA VAL A 173 -3.84 -9.96 -25.35
C VAL A 173 -4.91 -9.21 -26.17
N ARG A 174 -4.97 -7.87 -26.09
CA ARG A 174 -5.89 -7.07 -26.91
C ARG A 174 -5.57 -7.22 -28.41
N PHE A 175 -4.28 -7.20 -28.78
CA PHE A 175 -3.85 -7.39 -30.16
C PHE A 175 -4.24 -8.76 -30.69
N LEU A 176 -3.96 -9.83 -29.94
CA LEU A 176 -4.30 -11.22 -30.33
C LEU A 176 -5.81 -11.49 -30.42
N ARG A 177 -6.62 -10.71 -29.69
CA ARG A 177 -8.09 -10.84 -29.64
C ARG A 177 -8.83 -9.90 -30.59
N ARG A 178 -8.12 -9.16 -31.46
CA ARG A 178 -8.76 -8.31 -32.49
C ARG A 178 -9.69 -9.15 -33.36
N GLY A 179 -10.99 -8.82 -33.34
CA GLY A 179 -12.01 -9.47 -34.16
C GLY A 179 -12.91 -10.51 -33.47
N LYS A 180 -12.71 -10.79 -32.16
CA LYS A 180 -13.62 -11.65 -31.39
C LYS A 180 -14.63 -10.83 -30.60
N GLU A 181 -15.92 -10.95 -30.97
CA GLU A 181 -17.03 -10.29 -30.27
C GLU A 181 -17.15 -10.73 -28.81
N GLN A 182 -17.53 -9.78 -27.95
CA GLN A 182 -17.76 -10.04 -26.52
C GLN A 182 -19.13 -10.65 -26.33
N SER A 183 -19.22 -11.88 -25.85
CA SER A 183 -20.43 -12.45 -25.30
C SER A 183 -20.68 -11.81 -23.91
N GLU A 184 -21.80 -11.07 -23.79
CA GLU A 184 -22.23 -10.54 -22.51
C GLU A 184 -22.76 -11.68 -21.62
N THR A 185 -22.02 -12.02 -20.58
CA THR A 185 -22.45 -13.00 -19.59
C THR A 185 -23.41 -12.37 -18.57
N SER A 186 -24.54 -13.05 -18.37
CA SER A 186 -25.63 -12.67 -17.46
C SER A 186 -25.17 -12.33 -16.04
N ASN A 187 -25.68 -11.19 -15.52
CA ASN A 187 -25.34 -10.63 -14.20
C ASN A 187 -26.10 -11.27 -13.01
N LYS A 188 -26.84 -12.37 -13.24
CA LYS A 188 -27.65 -13.00 -12.18
C LYS A 188 -26.81 -14.07 -11.45
N GLY A 189 -26.34 -13.77 -10.26
CA GLY A 189 -25.65 -14.74 -9.39
C GLY A 189 -24.99 -14.09 -8.18
N LEU A 190 -24.79 -14.88 -7.14
CA LEU A 190 -24.11 -14.48 -5.90
C LEU A 190 -22.74 -13.88 -6.22
N ARG A 191 -22.43 -12.72 -5.65
CA ARG A 191 -21.23 -11.95 -5.94
C ARG A 191 -20.01 -12.49 -5.17
N ILE A 192 -19.65 -13.75 -5.43
CA ILE A 192 -18.58 -14.48 -4.74
C ILE A 192 -17.25 -13.71 -4.80
N GLY A 193 -16.93 -13.12 -5.95
CA GLY A 193 -15.72 -12.32 -6.09
C GLY A 193 -15.65 -11.12 -5.13
N LEU A 194 -16.80 -10.48 -4.82
CA LEU A 194 -16.85 -9.39 -3.84
C LEU A 194 -16.59 -9.91 -2.43
N LEU A 195 -17.19 -11.04 -2.06
CA LEU A 195 -16.96 -11.65 -0.75
C LEU A 195 -15.49 -12.05 -0.57
N LEU A 196 -14.85 -12.62 -1.59
CA LEU A 196 -13.43 -12.96 -1.55
C LEU A 196 -12.53 -11.71 -1.43
N ALA A 197 -12.87 -10.62 -2.13
CA ALA A 197 -12.13 -9.36 -1.99
C ALA A 197 -12.27 -8.79 -0.58
N VAL A 198 -13.49 -8.74 -0.03
CA VAL A 198 -13.73 -8.26 1.35
C VAL A 198 -13.01 -9.14 2.37
N ALA A 199 -13.07 -10.47 2.22
CA ALA A 199 -12.34 -11.39 3.09
C ALA A 199 -10.82 -11.17 2.98
N GLY A 200 -10.29 -10.95 1.76
CA GLY A 200 -8.89 -10.64 1.55
C GLY A 200 -8.46 -9.33 2.22
N PHE A 201 -9.27 -8.27 2.12
CA PHE A 201 -9.01 -7.00 2.84
C PHE A 201 -9.09 -7.16 4.35
N ALA A 202 -10.07 -7.93 4.86
CA ALA A 202 -10.17 -8.23 6.29
C ALA A 202 -8.94 -9.01 6.78
N GLY A 203 -8.47 -9.98 5.99
CA GLY A 203 -7.24 -10.72 6.26
C GLY A 203 -6.01 -9.82 6.29
N LEU A 204 -5.85 -8.95 5.29
CA LEU A 204 -4.75 -7.98 5.23
C LEU A 204 -4.76 -7.02 6.44
N TYR A 205 -5.94 -6.52 6.81
CA TYR A 205 -6.10 -5.67 7.99
C TYR A 205 -5.74 -6.41 9.29
N ALA A 206 -6.23 -7.64 9.43
CA ALA A 206 -5.94 -8.47 10.59
C ALA A 206 -4.45 -8.80 10.69
N ASP A 207 -3.79 -9.13 9.59
CA ASP A 207 -2.36 -9.38 9.52
C ASP A 207 -1.55 -8.15 9.93
N ALA A 208 -1.84 -6.99 9.36
CA ALA A 208 -1.19 -5.72 9.69
C ALA A 208 -1.36 -5.36 11.18
N MET A 209 -2.58 -5.50 11.72
CA MET A 209 -2.89 -5.12 13.10
C MET A 209 -2.49 -6.16 14.14
N TYR A 210 -2.32 -7.42 13.77
CA TYR A 210 -2.00 -8.49 14.71
C TYR A 210 -0.52 -8.86 14.72
N ARG A 211 0.11 -8.96 13.56
CA ARG A 211 1.52 -9.34 13.42
C ARG A 211 2.47 -8.16 13.36
N HIS A 212 2.03 -7.06 12.72
CA HIS A 212 2.88 -5.90 12.42
C HIS A 212 2.49 -4.62 13.18
N GLN A 213 1.68 -4.75 14.24
CA GLN A 213 1.22 -3.60 15.03
C GLN A 213 2.38 -2.76 15.55
N ASN A 214 3.42 -3.40 16.10
CA ASN A 214 4.55 -2.69 16.69
C ASN A 214 5.39 -1.93 15.65
N ASP A 215 5.50 -2.46 14.43
CA ASP A 215 6.23 -1.79 13.35
C ASP A 215 5.47 -0.55 12.89
N ILE A 216 4.15 -0.66 12.78
CA ILE A 216 3.26 0.46 12.46
C ILE A 216 3.32 1.52 13.56
N LEU A 217 3.22 1.11 14.84
CA LEU A 217 3.32 2.02 15.97
C LEU A 217 4.69 2.68 16.05
N GLY A 218 5.77 1.92 15.88
CA GLY A 218 7.13 2.46 15.88
C GLY A 218 7.33 3.51 14.78
N ALA A 219 6.83 3.27 13.57
CA ALA A 219 6.88 4.24 12.49
C ALA A 219 6.04 5.50 12.80
N LYS A 220 4.85 5.32 13.36
CA LYS A 220 3.95 6.41 13.74
C LYS A 220 4.54 7.26 14.85
N MET A 221 5.05 6.65 15.91
CA MET A 221 5.72 7.34 17.04
C MET A 221 6.96 8.08 16.57
N GLN A 222 7.75 7.50 15.65
CA GLN A 222 8.90 8.19 15.07
C GLN A 222 8.51 9.44 14.29
N ASN A 223 7.43 9.39 13.51
CA ASN A 223 6.93 10.57 12.80
C ASN A 223 6.45 11.65 13.80
N LYS A 224 5.70 11.25 14.83
CA LYS A 224 5.25 12.15 15.91
C LYS A 224 6.41 12.76 16.70
N MET A 225 7.48 12.00 16.94
CA MET A 225 8.69 12.53 17.57
C MET A 225 9.30 13.67 16.76
N MET A 226 9.31 13.56 15.43
CA MET A 226 9.79 14.64 14.54
C MET A 226 8.89 15.84 14.54
N GLU A 227 7.60 15.68 14.86
CA GLU A 227 6.59 16.73 15.00
C GLU A 227 6.50 17.25 16.44
N GLN A 228 7.23 16.64 17.40
CA GLN A 228 7.20 16.94 18.83
C GLN A 228 5.82 16.69 19.47
N ASP A 229 5.02 15.77 18.92
CA ASP A 229 3.73 15.34 19.47
C ASP A 229 3.96 14.26 20.53
N TRP A 230 4.43 14.66 21.72
CA TRP A 230 4.79 13.76 22.80
C TRP A 230 3.59 13.04 23.41
N GLU A 231 2.49 13.75 23.63
CA GLU A 231 1.25 13.15 24.15
C GLU A 231 0.69 12.10 23.18
N GLY A 232 0.69 12.41 21.90
CA GLY A 232 0.27 11.44 20.90
C GLY A 232 1.17 10.21 20.83
N MET A 233 2.46 10.30 21.16
CA MET A 233 3.36 9.14 21.27
C MET A 233 3.01 8.29 22.48
N ILE A 234 2.66 8.89 23.63
CA ILE A 234 2.23 8.18 24.83
C ILE A 234 0.94 7.39 24.53
N ASP A 235 -0.05 8.02 23.89
CA ASP A 235 -1.30 7.35 23.51
C ASP A 235 -1.06 6.16 22.57
N ASP A 236 -0.17 6.33 21.60
CA ASP A 236 0.19 5.23 20.69
C ASP A 236 0.87 4.07 21.41
N ALA A 237 1.78 4.35 22.35
CA ALA A 237 2.43 3.32 23.17
C ALA A 237 1.42 2.55 24.03
N MET A 238 0.46 3.26 24.65
CA MET A 238 -0.61 2.65 25.45
C MET A 238 -1.54 1.75 24.62
N SER A 239 -1.64 1.97 23.32
CA SER A 239 -2.42 1.13 22.40
C SER A 239 -1.75 -0.19 22.03
N ALA A 240 -0.45 -0.36 22.33
CA ALA A 240 0.31 -1.55 21.99
C ALA A 240 -0.11 -2.76 22.85
N ARG A 241 -0.45 -3.87 22.21
CA ARG A 241 -0.84 -5.11 22.93
C ARG A 241 0.35 -5.81 23.57
N ARG A 242 1.47 -5.84 22.88
CA ARG A 242 2.75 -6.43 23.32
C ARG A 242 3.88 -5.53 22.84
N PRO A 243 4.17 -4.45 23.57
CA PRO A 243 5.18 -3.49 23.16
C PRO A 243 6.52 -4.16 22.91
N THR A 244 7.18 -3.80 21.83
CA THR A 244 8.59 -4.13 21.59
C THR A 244 9.50 -3.07 22.22
N ARG A 245 10.80 -3.33 22.21
CA ARG A 245 11.82 -2.37 22.66
C ARG A 245 11.67 -1.01 22.00
N THR A 246 11.36 -0.98 20.69
CA THR A 246 11.16 0.25 19.92
C THR A 246 10.03 1.09 20.49
N VAL A 247 8.88 0.47 20.73
CA VAL A 247 7.71 1.14 21.32
C VAL A 247 8.03 1.63 22.74
N ALA A 248 8.67 0.79 23.56
CA ALA A 248 9.06 1.15 24.92
C ALA A 248 10.07 2.31 24.95
N ALA A 249 11.06 2.32 24.05
CA ALA A 249 12.04 3.39 23.96
C ALA A 249 11.40 4.73 23.57
N TYR A 250 10.53 4.73 22.55
CA TYR A 250 9.81 5.94 22.16
C TYR A 250 8.81 6.41 23.22
N HIS A 251 8.17 5.49 23.96
CA HIS A 251 7.36 5.82 25.13
C HIS A 251 8.19 6.53 26.21
N ALA A 252 9.35 5.97 26.57
CA ALA A 252 10.25 6.57 27.54
C ALA A 252 10.76 7.96 27.11
N ILE A 253 11.08 8.15 25.80
CA ILE A 253 11.45 9.46 25.26
C ILE A 253 10.30 10.47 25.42
N ALA A 254 9.06 10.08 25.10
CA ALA A 254 7.90 10.95 25.22
C ALA A 254 7.64 11.34 26.69
N LEU A 255 7.70 10.37 27.61
CA LEU A 255 7.56 10.61 29.05
C LEU A 255 8.69 11.51 29.60
N LEU A 256 9.92 11.35 29.11
CA LEU A 256 11.05 12.21 29.49
C LEU A 256 10.79 13.66 29.06
N ARG A 257 10.23 13.86 27.87
CA ARG A 257 9.95 15.20 27.31
C ARG A 257 8.74 15.88 27.94
N THR A 258 7.86 15.13 28.59
CA THR A 258 6.68 15.62 29.31
C THR A 258 6.86 15.61 30.84
N ASP A 259 8.09 15.34 31.33
CA ASP A 259 8.43 15.24 32.77
C ASP A 259 7.63 14.20 33.54
N GLN A 260 7.12 13.15 32.87
CA GLN A 260 6.29 12.10 33.45
C GLN A 260 7.01 10.73 33.55
N LEU A 261 8.33 10.69 33.28
CA LEU A 261 9.07 9.44 33.16
C LEU A 261 9.02 8.57 34.41
N LEU A 262 9.22 9.17 35.59
CA LEU A 262 9.28 8.44 36.85
C LEU A 262 7.92 7.88 37.29
N ASP A 263 6.85 8.54 36.90
CA ASP A 263 5.49 8.19 37.31
C ASP A 263 4.85 7.14 36.41
N ARG A 264 5.19 7.16 35.11
CA ARG A 264 4.42 6.43 34.08
C ARG A 264 5.24 5.43 33.26
N LEU A 265 6.55 5.25 33.52
CA LEU A 265 7.42 4.39 32.73
C LEU A 265 6.89 2.95 32.59
N PHE A 266 6.29 2.42 33.66
CA PHE A 266 5.82 1.04 33.74
C PHE A 266 4.31 0.88 33.39
N GLU A 267 3.66 1.88 32.84
CA GLU A 267 2.23 1.78 32.46
C GLU A 267 2.01 0.85 31.27
N ILE A 268 3.01 0.72 30.38
CA ILE A 268 2.91 -0.21 29.26
C ILE A 268 3.37 -1.61 29.67
N PRO A 269 2.75 -2.69 29.14
CA PRO A 269 3.09 -4.08 29.49
C PRO A 269 4.37 -4.55 28.78
N TYR A 270 5.51 -3.94 29.10
CA TYR A 270 6.83 -4.26 28.58
C TYR A 270 7.76 -4.73 29.69
N ASP A 271 8.36 -5.90 29.51
CA ASP A 271 9.37 -6.42 30.42
C ASP A 271 10.72 -5.76 30.14
N TYR A 272 11.08 -4.76 30.95
CA TYR A 272 12.39 -4.11 30.83
C TYR A 272 13.50 -5.09 31.22
N PRO A 273 14.47 -5.36 30.31
CA PRO A 273 15.56 -6.26 30.62
C PRO A 273 16.45 -5.69 31.73
N ASP A 274 16.94 -6.57 32.63
CA ASP A 274 17.89 -6.17 33.64
C ASP A 274 19.13 -5.50 33.05
N ALA A 275 19.49 -4.35 33.57
CA ALA A 275 20.65 -3.62 33.16
C ALA A 275 21.92 -4.47 33.36
N GLY A 276 22.66 -4.73 32.30
CA GLY A 276 23.94 -5.43 32.31
C GLY A 276 23.92 -6.93 32.06
N LEU A 277 22.76 -7.58 31.99
CA LEU A 277 22.68 -9.04 31.82
C LEU A 277 22.71 -9.51 30.37
N LYS A 278 22.47 -8.65 29.39
CA LYS A 278 22.66 -8.99 27.98
C LYS A 278 23.41 -7.86 27.32
N LYS A 279 24.62 -8.17 26.79
CA LYS A 279 25.12 -7.44 25.65
C LYS A 279 23.89 -7.30 24.72
N MET A 280 23.50 -6.07 24.46
CA MET A 280 22.56 -5.80 23.40
C MET A 280 23.25 -6.31 22.14
N ASP A 281 23.03 -7.59 21.83
CA ASP A 281 23.47 -8.13 20.57
C ASP A 281 23.05 -7.12 19.54
N GLY A 282 24.01 -6.67 18.70
CA GLY A 282 23.84 -5.57 17.75
C GLY A 282 22.66 -5.78 16.82
N SER A 283 21.46 -5.82 17.42
CA SER A 283 20.23 -5.82 16.65
C SER A 283 20.22 -4.50 15.92
N GLU A 284 20.07 -4.55 14.63
CA GLU A 284 19.98 -3.39 13.76
C GLU A 284 18.93 -2.41 14.24
N GLU A 285 17.88 -2.92 14.90
CA GLU A 285 16.86 -2.16 15.61
C GLU A 285 17.45 -1.22 16.66
N TYR A 286 18.39 -1.71 17.48
CA TYR A 286 19.07 -0.89 18.48
C TYR A 286 19.82 0.28 17.85
N GLY A 287 20.61 0.01 16.81
CA GLY A 287 21.37 1.05 16.12
C GLY A 287 20.50 2.16 15.53
N LEU A 288 19.26 1.82 15.10
CA LEU A 288 18.33 2.81 14.58
C LEU A 288 17.74 3.72 15.66
N LEU A 289 17.54 3.20 16.87
CA LEU A 289 16.96 3.94 17.99
C LEU A 289 18.01 4.70 18.80
N GLN A 290 19.25 4.23 18.80
CA GLN A 290 20.28 4.76 19.69
C GLN A 290 20.52 6.27 19.48
N ALA A 291 20.64 6.70 18.22
CA ALA A 291 20.83 8.11 17.92
C ALA A 291 19.63 8.98 18.38
N ASP A 292 18.41 8.45 18.34
CA ASP A 292 17.22 9.17 18.78
C ASP A 292 17.15 9.22 20.33
N CYS A 293 17.48 8.12 21.01
CA CYS A 293 17.53 8.06 22.46
C CYS A 293 18.61 8.99 23.01
N ASP A 294 19.82 8.95 22.45
CA ASP A 294 20.92 9.82 22.88
C ASP A 294 20.60 11.29 22.66
N PHE A 295 20.01 11.63 21.51
CA PHE A 295 19.58 13.00 21.25
C PHE A 295 18.49 13.46 22.21
N ALA A 296 17.50 12.60 22.50
CA ALA A 296 16.40 12.93 23.42
C ALA A 296 16.88 13.15 24.85
N THR A 297 17.91 12.42 25.27
CA THR A 297 18.54 12.55 26.62
C THR A 297 19.59 13.66 26.69
N GLY A 298 19.84 14.39 25.60
CA GLY A 298 20.82 15.48 25.56
C GLY A 298 22.26 15.02 25.27
N LEU A 299 22.49 13.75 24.99
CA LEU A 299 23.78 13.20 24.60
C LEU A 299 24.06 13.46 23.11
N VAL A 300 24.23 14.74 22.75
CA VAL A 300 24.33 15.19 21.36
C VAL A 300 25.52 14.57 20.63
N GLN A 301 26.69 14.47 21.28
CA GLN A 301 27.89 13.88 20.68
C GLN A 301 27.73 12.40 20.34
N PRO A 302 27.27 11.51 21.24
CA PRO A 302 26.94 10.14 20.89
C PRO A 302 25.87 10.04 19.80
N ALA A 303 24.80 10.83 19.86
CA ALA A 303 23.76 10.86 18.83
C ALA A 303 24.31 11.17 17.45
N TYR A 304 25.18 12.18 17.33
CA TYR A 304 25.89 12.52 16.10
C TYR A 304 26.77 11.36 15.63
N HIS A 305 27.58 10.77 16.54
CA HIS A 305 28.46 9.67 16.21
C HIS A 305 27.71 8.48 15.61
N TYR A 306 26.65 8.03 16.26
CA TYR A 306 25.81 6.93 15.77
C TYR A 306 25.15 7.26 14.42
N ALA A 307 24.61 8.46 14.26
CA ALA A 307 23.99 8.86 13.00
C ALA A 307 25.01 8.90 11.86
N PHE A 308 26.22 9.40 12.13
CA PHE A 308 27.31 9.46 11.15
C PHE A 308 27.85 8.06 10.80
N GLU A 309 28.06 7.21 11.80
CA GLU A 309 28.47 5.81 11.59
C GLU A 309 27.49 5.06 10.69
N ARG A 310 26.17 5.23 10.92
CA ARG A 310 25.14 4.65 10.05
C ARG A 310 25.18 5.20 8.62
N ILE A 311 25.49 6.47 8.43
CA ILE A 311 25.69 7.04 7.08
C ILE A 311 26.87 6.36 6.36
N VAL A 312 27.94 6.08 7.08
CA VAL A 312 29.14 5.43 6.52
C VAL A 312 28.88 3.96 6.20
N MET A 313 28.19 3.23 7.10
CA MET A 313 27.97 1.79 6.95
C MET A 313 26.86 1.45 5.96
N ASP A 314 25.73 2.14 6.01
CA ASP A 314 24.50 1.77 5.29
C ASP A 314 24.16 2.77 4.18
N GLY A 315 24.94 3.83 4.07
CA GLY A 315 24.65 4.95 3.16
C GLY A 315 23.76 6.04 3.79
N PRO A 316 23.71 7.21 3.16
CA PRO A 316 22.96 8.34 3.70
C PRO A 316 21.46 8.11 3.66
N THR A 317 20.78 8.42 4.76
CA THR A 317 19.33 8.55 4.83
C THR A 317 18.97 10.01 5.16
N THR A 318 17.77 10.45 4.81
CA THR A 318 17.29 11.80 5.15
C THR A 318 17.27 12.00 6.67
N ARG A 319 16.89 10.95 7.41
CA ARG A 319 16.85 10.94 8.87
C ARG A 319 18.22 11.14 9.50
N ASN A 320 19.20 10.30 9.12
CA ASN A 320 20.55 10.38 9.71
C ASN A 320 21.25 11.69 9.35
N ARG A 321 21.04 12.21 8.12
CA ARG A 321 21.55 13.53 7.75
C ARG A 321 20.93 14.66 8.57
N LYS A 322 19.60 14.62 8.80
CA LYS A 322 18.97 15.61 9.70
C LYS A 322 19.53 15.52 11.11
N ARG A 323 19.75 14.31 11.62
CA ARG A 323 20.34 14.11 12.96
C ARG A 323 21.76 14.64 13.07
N CYS A 324 22.57 14.50 12.03
CA CYS A 324 23.91 15.08 11.99
C CYS A 324 23.95 16.62 11.84
N ALA A 325 22.84 17.23 11.38
CA ALA A 325 22.75 18.68 11.17
C ALA A 325 22.20 19.44 12.38
N LEU A 326 21.61 18.73 13.36
CA LEU A 326 21.07 19.29 14.60
C LEU A 326 22.13 19.27 15.71
#